data_d899e9b3b94c8f135d3d47fc68f03d05
#
_entry.id   d899e9b3b94c8f135d3d47fc68f03d05
#
_cell.length_a   1.000
_cell.length_b   1.000
_cell.length_c   1.000
_cell.angle_alpha   90.00
_cell.angle_beta   90.00
_cell.angle_gamma   90.00
#
_symmetry.space_group_name_H-M   'P 1'
#
loop_
_entity.id
_entity.type
_entity.pdbx_description
1 polymer ?
#
loop_
_entity_poly.entity_id
_entity_poly.type
_entity_poly.pdbx_seq_one_letter_code
_entity_poly.pdbx_strand_id
1 'polypeptide(L)'
;MSSVHPTEYLFDHLVIIGRDSLDALGELFQSEGFHLSPLAHHNLGSSNRLIMLDTSYIELLGWEKGKQVQRAEIANQAIGLDALVFRTDDANACYEQLKSLGFSVNPVQELSRAGEFMGHKVLVEFKTVRFSEQPIPGLRIYFCEHLTPKYVWQEQWLNHANFMNSLKEIIIASSDINNTAASLMSLLNLDPKHCREDRDSIRITLPNIELCLQTQHTLEDAQIIGARLEQDSADPVDFTIDQHFLTHF
;
A
#
# COMPACT_ATOMS: atom_id res chain seq x y z
N MET A 1 9.23 -6.69 -33.74
CA MET A 1 8.29 -6.08 -32.79
C MET A 1 8.27 -7.02 -31.58
N SER A 2 8.98 -6.67 -30.53
CA SER A 2 8.99 -7.45 -29.29
C SER A 2 7.62 -7.25 -28.63
N SER A 3 6.85 -8.32 -28.46
CA SER A 3 5.62 -8.29 -27.66
C SER A 3 6.04 -8.04 -26.23
N VAL A 4 5.92 -6.80 -25.78
CA VAL A 4 5.97 -6.50 -24.36
C VAL A 4 4.71 -7.16 -23.76
N HIS A 5 4.87 -8.30 -23.12
CA HIS A 5 3.81 -8.85 -22.29
C HIS A 5 3.53 -7.80 -21.20
N PRO A 6 2.27 -7.38 -21.01
CA PRO A 6 1.96 -6.47 -19.91
C PRO A 6 2.39 -7.14 -18.62
N THR A 7 3.28 -6.48 -17.87
CA THR A 7 3.70 -6.94 -16.56
C THR A 7 2.49 -6.88 -15.65
N GLU A 8 2.06 -8.01 -15.10
CA GLU A 8 1.01 -8.02 -14.08
C GLU A 8 1.55 -7.29 -12.85
N TYR A 9 0.88 -6.22 -12.45
CA TYR A 9 1.28 -5.47 -11.25
C TYR A 9 1.04 -6.30 -10.00
N LEU A 10 2.03 -6.34 -9.12
CA LEU A 10 1.88 -6.85 -7.77
C LEU A 10 1.40 -5.74 -6.85
N PHE A 11 0.61 -6.07 -5.85
CA PHE A 11 0.41 -5.18 -4.72
C PHE A 11 1.72 -5.07 -3.93
N ASP A 12 2.16 -3.85 -3.65
CA ASP A 12 3.42 -3.61 -2.96
C ASP A 12 3.21 -3.40 -1.47
N HIS A 13 2.39 -2.40 -1.11
CA HIS A 13 2.09 -2.12 0.28
C HIS A 13 0.79 -1.33 0.49
N LEU A 14 0.25 -1.48 1.70
CA LEU A 14 -0.82 -0.64 2.25
C LEU A 14 -0.19 0.47 3.09
N VAL A 15 -0.62 1.72 2.89
CA VAL A 15 -0.21 2.84 3.74
C VAL A 15 -1.26 3.11 4.80
N ILE A 16 -0.82 3.23 6.05
CA ILE A 16 -1.62 3.71 7.18
C ILE A 16 -1.00 5.01 7.68
N ILE A 17 -1.79 6.08 7.67
CA ILE A 17 -1.34 7.39 8.16
C ILE A 17 -1.49 7.46 9.68
N GLY A 18 -0.38 7.70 10.36
CA GLY A 18 -0.32 7.98 11.81
C GLY A 18 -0.10 9.46 12.13
N ARG A 19 0.21 10.30 11.11
CA ARG A 19 0.57 11.71 11.28
C ARG A 19 1.69 11.89 12.32
N ASP A 20 1.52 12.79 13.28
CA ASP A 20 2.44 13.04 14.38
C ASP A 20 2.27 12.05 15.57
N SER A 21 1.41 11.03 15.41
CA SER A 21 1.19 9.93 16.37
C SER A 21 1.80 8.61 15.89
N LEU A 22 2.82 8.66 15.01
CA LEU A 22 3.45 7.46 14.41
C LEU A 22 4.01 6.49 15.47
N ASP A 23 4.52 7.00 16.60
CA ASP A 23 5.02 6.15 17.68
C ASP A 23 3.88 5.38 18.37
N ALA A 24 2.76 6.06 18.67
CA ALA A 24 1.59 5.41 19.26
C ALA A 24 0.97 4.37 18.33
N LEU A 25 0.90 4.68 17.02
CA LEU A 25 0.48 3.71 16.01
C LEU A 25 1.42 2.49 15.97
N GLY A 26 2.72 2.72 16.06
CA GLY A 26 3.71 1.63 16.15
C GLY A 26 3.52 0.77 17.40
N GLU A 27 3.30 1.38 18.57
CA GLU A 27 3.03 0.70 19.82
C GLU A 27 1.76 -0.16 19.76
N LEU A 28 0.69 0.32 19.11
CA LEU A 28 -0.53 -0.45 18.87
C LEU A 28 -0.21 -1.75 18.14
N PHE A 29 0.47 -1.69 16.99
CA PHE A 29 0.80 -2.89 16.23
C PHE A 29 1.77 -3.82 16.97
N GLN A 30 2.71 -3.28 17.74
CA GLN A 30 3.60 -4.09 18.58
C GLN A 30 2.83 -4.83 19.70
N SER A 31 1.80 -4.21 20.30
CA SER A 31 0.96 -4.87 21.31
C SER A 31 0.16 -6.04 20.73
N GLU A 32 -0.13 -6.02 19.43
CA GLU A 32 -0.76 -7.11 18.68
C GLU A 32 0.24 -8.15 18.16
N GLY A 33 1.50 -8.07 18.58
CA GLY A 33 2.53 -9.05 18.26
C GLY A 33 3.23 -8.85 16.91
N PHE A 34 3.04 -7.70 16.25
CA PHE A 34 3.78 -7.39 15.02
C PHE A 34 5.20 -6.90 15.32
N HIS A 35 6.15 -7.35 14.53
CA HIS A 35 7.53 -6.88 14.53
C HIS A 35 7.67 -5.73 13.53
N LEU A 36 8.09 -4.56 14.00
CA LEU A 36 8.24 -3.37 13.18
C LEU A 36 9.70 -3.11 12.84
N SER A 37 9.95 -2.65 11.61
CA SER A 37 11.26 -2.10 11.26
C SER A 37 11.60 -0.88 12.13
N PRO A 38 12.88 -0.53 12.29
CA PRO A 38 13.27 0.73 12.92
C PRO A 38 12.61 1.93 12.24
N LEU A 39 12.41 3.01 13.01
CA LEU A 39 11.95 4.28 12.45
C LEU A 39 12.95 4.77 11.40
N ALA A 40 12.47 5.05 10.21
CA ALA A 40 13.26 5.58 9.12
C ALA A 40 12.72 6.94 8.64
N HIS A 41 13.62 7.78 8.14
CA HIS A 41 13.29 9.13 7.67
C HIS A 41 13.54 9.24 6.18
N HIS A 42 12.52 9.62 5.44
CA HIS A 42 12.64 9.89 4.02
C HIS A 42 13.28 11.27 3.76
N ASN A 43 13.98 11.37 2.65
CA ASN A 43 14.58 12.62 2.20
C ASN A 43 13.58 13.76 1.96
N LEU A 44 12.28 13.46 1.89
CA LEU A 44 11.18 14.43 1.72
C LEU A 44 10.43 14.75 3.03
N GLY A 45 11.00 14.41 4.19
CA GLY A 45 10.55 14.86 5.51
C GLY A 45 9.43 14.03 6.15
N SER A 46 9.04 12.89 5.57
CA SER A 46 8.19 11.91 6.26
C SER A 46 9.03 10.86 6.98
N SER A 47 8.41 10.17 7.93
CA SER A 47 9.01 9.05 8.66
C SER A 47 8.10 7.83 8.53
N ASN A 48 8.66 6.64 8.57
CA ASN A 48 7.90 5.41 8.51
C ASN A 48 8.46 4.31 9.41
N ARG A 49 7.60 3.34 9.70
CA ARG A 49 7.93 1.99 10.18
C ARG A 49 7.23 0.99 9.28
N LEU A 50 7.83 -0.16 9.04
CA LEU A 50 7.28 -1.20 8.19
C LEU A 50 6.93 -2.44 9.00
N ILE A 51 5.79 -3.04 8.67
CA ILE A 51 5.41 -4.41 9.04
C ILE A 51 5.60 -5.24 7.79
N MET A 52 6.69 -6.00 7.73
CA MET A 52 7.09 -6.75 6.55
C MET A 52 6.34 -8.08 6.49
N LEU A 53 5.81 -8.41 5.32
CA LEU A 53 5.11 -9.65 5.03
C LEU A 53 5.78 -10.36 3.85
N ASP A 54 5.35 -11.56 3.49
CA ASP A 54 6.04 -12.41 2.50
C ASP A 54 6.22 -11.70 1.15
N THR A 55 5.16 -11.09 0.61
CA THR A 55 5.18 -10.49 -0.74
C THR A 55 4.86 -9.01 -0.77
N SER A 56 4.41 -8.46 0.37
CA SER A 56 3.99 -7.06 0.53
C SER A 56 4.38 -6.57 1.92
N TYR A 57 4.01 -5.34 2.27
CA TYR A 57 4.16 -4.83 3.63
C TYR A 57 3.09 -3.79 3.96
N ILE A 58 2.99 -3.44 5.24
CA ILE A 58 2.20 -2.30 5.70
C ILE A 58 3.18 -1.20 6.07
N GLU A 59 2.99 -0.01 5.49
CA GLU A 59 3.75 1.18 5.83
C GLU A 59 2.96 2.03 6.83
N LEU A 60 3.45 2.12 8.05
CA LEU A 60 2.99 3.12 9.02
C LEU A 60 3.71 4.42 8.69
N LEU A 61 3.00 5.39 8.13
CA LEU A 61 3.55 6.63 7.59
C LEU A 61 3.12 7.84 8.43
N GLY A 62 4.08 8.69 8.74
CA GLY A 62 3.81 9.91 9.52
C GLY A 62 5.01 10.83 9.57
N TRP A 63 5.12 11.55 10.66
CA TRP A 63 6.24 12.44 10.97
C TRP A 63 6.44 12.54 12.47
N GLU A 64 7.61 12.98 12.89
CA GLU A 64 7.90 13.17 14.29
C GLU A 64 7.10 14.33 14.89
N LYS A 65 6.63 14.16 16.12
CA LYS A 65 5.84 15.17 16.83
C LYS A 65 6.53 16.54 16.85
N GLY A 66 5.80 17.56 16.44
CA GLY A 66 6.30 18.94 16.38
C GLY A 66 7.08 19.28 15.10
N LYS A 67 7.33 18.34 14.20
CA LYS A 67 7.91 18.62 12.88
C LYS A 67 6.81 18.94 11.87
N GLN A 68 7.12 19.82 10.92
CA GLN A 68 6.24 20.07 9.77
C GLN A 68 6.59 19.11 8.65
N VAL A 69 5.56 18.48 8.11
CA VAL A 69 5.66 17.67 6.91
C VAL A 69 5.77 18.58 5.67
N GLN A 70 6.78 18.33 4.84
CA GLN A 70 6.96 19.09 3.59
C GLN A 70 6.11 18.53 2.44
N ARG A 71 5.63 17.29 2.58
CA ARG A 71 4.83 16.59 1.57
C ARG A 71 3.36 16.95 1.72
N ALA A 72 2.88 17.86 0.87
CA ALA A 72 1.49 18.35 0.92
C ALA A 72 0.46 17.22 0.77
N GLU A 73 0.81 16.18 -0.01
CA GLU A 73 -0.08 15.04 -0.29
C GLU A 73 -0.34 14.13 0.92
N ILE A 74 0.47 14.22 1.98
CA ILE A 74 0.23 13.49 3.23
C ILE A 74 -0.13 14.41 4.41
N ALA A 75 0.22 15.68 4.33
CA ALA A 75 0.01 16.64 5.43
C ALA A 75 -1.47 16.77 5.84
N ASN A 76 -2.37 16.65 4.87
CA ASN A 76 -3.82 16.82 5.06
C ASN A 76 -4.58 15.49 5.13
N GLN A 77 -3.89 14.33 5.00
CA GLN A 77 -4.56 13.03 5.09
C GLN A 77 -5.10 12.79 6.49
N ALA A 78 -6.26 12.17 6.58
CA ALA A 78 -6.80 11.69 7.84
C ALA A 78 -5.93 10.56 8.41
N ILE A 79 -5.95 10.39 9.72
CA ILE A 79 -5.38 9.20 10.37
C ILE A 79 -6.17 7.97 9.94
N GLY A 80 -5.48 6.89 9.57
CA GLY A 80 -6.10 5.62 9.20
C GLY A 80 -5.58 5.03 7.88
N LEU A 81 -6.36 4.12 7.31
CA LEU A 81 -6.09 3.47 6.03
C LEU A 81 -6.11 4.53 4.91
N ASP A 82 -5.04 4.58 4.09
CA ASP A 82 -4.85 5.74 3.21
C ASP A 82 -4.52 5.38 1.76
N ALA A 83 -3.51 4.56 1.49
CA ALA A 83 -3.08 4.35 0.11
C ALA A 83 -2.85 2.90 -0.28
N LEU A 84 -3.19 2.59 -1.53
CA LEU A 84 -2.85 1.36 -2.24
C LEU A 84 -1.61 1.61 -3.10
N VAL A 85 -0.57 0.85 -2.87
CA VAL A 85 0.66 0.95 -3.65
C VAL A 85 0.91 -0.33 -4.44
N PHE A 86 1.14 -0.17 -5.74
CA PHE A 86 1.42 -1.29 -6.63
C PHE A 86 2.89 -1.28 -7.03
N ARG A 87 3.47 -2.47 -7.15
CA ARG A 87 4.88 -2.64 -7.54
C ARG A 87 5.01 -2.56 -9.04
N THR A 88 6.05 -1.90 -9.49
CA THR A 88 6.51 -1.94 -10.88
C THR A 88 8.01 -2.26 -10.91
N ASP A 89 8.45 -2.96 -11.95
CA ASP A 89 9.86 -3.25 -12.17
C ASP A 89 10.58 -2.11 -12.93
N ASP A 90 9.82 -1.19 -13.53
CA ASP A 90 10.33 -0.01 -14.25
C ASP A 90 9.33 1.15 -14.14
N ALA A 91 9.66 2.13 -13.30
CA ALA A 91 8.83 3.29 -13.07
C ALA A 91 8.69 4.19 -14.32
N ASN A 92 9.71 4.24 -15.20
CA ASN A 92 9.60 5.02 -16.43
C ASN A 92 8.66 4.37 -17.44
N ALA A 93 8.74 3.05 -17.60
CA ALA A 93 7.82 2.29 -18.45
C ALA A 93 6.38 2.39 -17.90
N CYS A 94 6.19 2.27 -16.58
CA CYS A 94 4.90 2.46 -15.91
C CYS A 94 4.34 3.86 -16.17
N TYR A 95 5.15 4.91 -16.02
CA TYR A 95 4.75 6.29 -16.30
C TYR A 95 4.26 6.47 -17.74
N GLU A 96 5.01 5.98 -18.73
CA GLU A 96 4.61 6.10 -20.15
C GLU A 96 3.36 5.28 -20.46
N GLN A 97 3.20 4.10 -19.86
CA GLN A 97 1.99 3.29 -20.01
C GLN A 97 0.76 4.02 -19.45
N LEU A 98 0.83 4.54 -18.22
CA LEU A 98 -0.28 5.26 -17.59
C LEU A 98 -0.67 6.49 -18.41
N LYS A 99 0.29 7.25 -18.92
CA LYS A 99 0.03 8.37 -19.86
C LYS A 99 -0.68 7.90 -21.13
N SER A 100 -0.25 6.79 -21.71
CA SER A 100 -0.86 6.26 -22.94
C SER A 100 -2.31 5.82 -22.71
N LEU A 101 -2.65 5.42 -21.49
CA LEU A 101 -4.01 5.08 -21.05
C LEU A 101 -4.85 6.33 -20.69
N GLY A 102 -4.27 7.53 -20.76
CA GLY A 102 -4.96 8.79 -20.51
C GLY A 102 -4.97 9.24 -19.04
N PHE A 103 -4.22 8.58 -18.16
CA PHE A 103 -4.13 9.01 -16.75
C PHE A 103 -3.23 10.24 -16.58
N SER A 104 -3.62 11.12 -15.66
CA SER A 104 -2.85 12.31 -15.28
C SER A 104 -1.78 11.93 -14.25
N VAL A 105 -0.53 11.75 -14.68
CA VAL A 105 0.59 11.33 -13.82
C VAL A 105 1.67 12.41 -13.74
N ASN A 106 2.26 12.54 -12.55
CA ASN A 106 3.43 13.38 -12.32
C ASN A 106 4.70 12.68 -12.86
N PRO A 107 5.75 13.41 -13.22
CA PRO A 107 7.04 12.82 -13.55
C PRO A 107 7.52 11.86 -12.47
N VAL A 108 8.25 10.81 -12.88
CA VAL A 108 8.85 9.83 -11.97
C VAL A 108 9.66 10.56 -10.91
N GLN A 109 9.41 10.23 -9.64
CA GLN A 109 10.06 10.83 -8.49
C GLN A 109 10.98 9.82 -7.81
N GLU A 110 12.24 10.21 -7.57
CA GLU A 110 13.17 9.45 -6.77
C GLU A 110 12.93 9.72 -5.28
N LEU A 111 12.92 8.65 -4.50
CA LEU A 111 12.75 8.67 -3.06
C LEU A 111 13.84 7.81 -2.43
N SER A 112 14.42 8.27 -1.33
CA SER A 112 15.41 7.50 -0.59
C SER A 112 15.29 7.70 0.91
N ARG A 113 15.79 6.72 1.65
CA ARG A 113 15.93 6.79 3.10
C ARG A 113 17.18 6.05 3.57
N ALA A 114 17.72 6.45 4.70
CA ALA A 114 18.76 5.69 5.36
C ALA A 114 18.18 4.34 5.87
N GLY A 115 19.03 3.33 5.87
CA GLY A 115 18.71 2.00 6.41
C GLY A 115 19.97 1.32 6.96
N GLU A 116 19.77 0.12 7.48
CA GLU A 116 20.83 -0.76 7.93
C GLU A 116 20.64 -2.15 7.33
N PHE A 117 21.74 -2.75 6.87
CA PHE A 117 21.75 -4.11 6.34
C PHE A 117 23.03 -4.82 6.80
N MET A 118 22.87 -5.93 7.53
CA MET A 118 23.99 -6.72 8.10
C MET A 118 24.98 -5.86 8.91
N GLY A 119 24.47 -4.91 9.72
CA GLY A 119 25.28 -4.00 10.53
C GLY A 119 25.94 -2.84 9.78
N HIS A 120 25.67 -2.69 8.47
CA HIS A 120 26.19 -1.61 7.64
C HIS A 120 25.11 -0.59 7.30
N LYS A 121 25.47 0.70 7.34
CA LYS A 121 24.58 1.76 6.84
C LYS A 121 24.45 1.64 5.33
N VAL A 122 23.20 1.66 4.85
CA VAL A 122 22.86 1.57 3.43
C VAL A 122 21.91 2.70 3.04
N LEU A 123 21.82 2.98 1.74
CA LEU A 123 20.77 3.83 1.19
C LEU A 123 19.71 2.91 0.58
N VAL A 124 18.47 3.08 1.03
CA VAL A 124 17.31 2.40 0.47
C VAL A 124 16.68 3.34 -0.55
N GLU A 125 16.54 2.89 -1.80
CA GLU A 125 16.19 3.73 -2.93
C GLU A 125 14.97 3.20 -3.66
N PHE A 126 14.12 4.14 -4.09
CA PHE A 126 12.85 3.88 -4.76
C PHE A 126 12.64 4.88 -5.90
N LYS A 127 11.81 4.49 -6.87
CA LYS A 127 11.16 5.43 -7.79
C LYS A 127 9.66 5.28 -7.65
N THR A 128 8.94 6.40 -7.68
CA THR A 128 7.48 6.39 -7.57
C THR A 128 6.84 7.08 -8.77
N VAL A 129 5.71 6.53 -9.23
CA VAL A 129 4.83 7.15 -10.21
C VAL A 129 3.53 7.52 -9.50
N ARG A 130 3.26 8.81 -9.39
CA ARG A 130 2.14 9.36 -8.65
C ARG A 130 1.20 10.08 -9.60
N PHE A 131 -0.08 10.03 -9.30
CA PHE A 131 -1.08 10.77 -10.05
C PHE A 131 -1.09 12.24 -9.63
N SER A 132 -1.25 13.15 -10.59
CA SER A 132 -1.56 14.56 -10.32
C SER A 132 -3.04 14.73 -9.94
N GLU A 133 -3.89 13.84 -10.44
CA GLU A 133 -5.30 13.67 -10.08
C GLU A 133 -5.57 12.19 -9.89
N GLN A 134 -6.09 11.79 -8.74
CA GLN A 134 -6.33 10.38 -8.44
C GLN A 134 -7.36 9.79 -9.42
N PRO A 135 -7.09 8.62 -10.00
CA PRO A 135 -7.97 8.00 -10.99
C PRO A 135 -9.32 7.54 -10.42
N ILE A 136 -9.37 7.34 -9.10
CA ILE A 136 -10.58 6.96 -8.36
C ILE A 136 -10.72 7.93 -7.19
N PRO A 137 -11.77 8.78 -7.17
CA PRO A 137 -12.01 9.69 -6.05
C PRO A 137 -12.02 8.96 -4.71
N GLY A 138 -11.32 9.50 -3.73
CA GLY A 138 -11.20 8.97 -2.38
C GLY A 138 -10.13 7.88 -2.19
N LEU A 139 -9.60 7.28 -3.26
CA LEU A 139 -8.49 6.32 -3.17
C LEU A 139 -7.17 6.98 -3.56
N ARG A 140 -6.22 7.01 -2.66
CA ARG A 140 -4.85 7.39 -2.98
C ARG A 140 -4.10 6.18 -3.52
N ILE A 141 -3.69 6.25 -4.78
CA ILE A 141 -3.01 5.16 -5.49
C ILE A 141 -1.71 5.69 -6.07
N TYR A 142 -0.66 4.87 -6.07
CA TYR A 142 0.58 5.13 -6.79
C TYR A 142 1.38 3.84 -7.03
N PHE A 143 2.42 3.92 -7.85
CA PHE A 143 3.31 2.81 -8.17
C PHE A 143 4.69 3.04 -7.58
N CYS A 144 5.35 1.95 -7.16
CA CYS A 144 6.68 1.97 -6.56
C CYS A 144 7.59 0.94 -7.24
N GLU A 145 8.76 1.41 -7.70
CA GLU A 145 9.89 0.59 -8.10
C GLU A 145 10.91 0.59 -6.97
N HIS A 146 11.28 -0.62 -6.50
CA HIS A 146 12.35 -0.80 -5.52
C HIS A 146 13.69 -0.95 -6.23
N LEU A 147 14.59 0.05 -6.11
CA LEU A 147 15.94 -0.03 -6.69
C LEU A 147 16.86 -0.90 -5.85
N THR A 148 16.59 -1.00 -4.54
CA THR A 148 17.39 -1.76 -3.57
C THR A 148 16.51 -2.70 -2.73
N PRO A 149 15.73 -3.65 -3.34
CA PRO A 149 14.72 -4.44 -2.64
C PRO A 149 15.30 -5.27 -1.48
N LYS A 150 16.52 -5.78 -1.58
CA LYS A 150 17.20 -6.54 -0.52
C LYS A 150 17.39 -5.77 0.79
N TYR A 151 17.32 -4.43 0.75
CA TYR A 151 17.42 -3.59 1.94
C TYR A 151 16.06 -3.32 2.57
N VAL A 152 14.96 -3.66 1.88
CA VAL A 152 13.58 -3.59 2.38
C VAL A 152 13.15 -4.95 2.92
N TRP A 153 13.19 -6.00 2.09
CA TRP A 153 12.85 -7.37 2.48
C TRP A 153 14.05 -8.04 3.15
N GLN A 154 14.16 -7.85 4.46
CA GLN A 154 15.18 -8.49 5.29
C GLN A 154 14.50 -9.56 6.14
N GLU A 155 15.04 -10.77 6.15
CA GLU A 155 14.48 -11.94 6.81
C GLU A 155 14.17 -11.70 8.30
N GLN A 156 15.00 -10.89 8.97
CA GLN A 156 14.81 -10.56 10.38
C GLN A 156 13.48 -9.83 10.68
N TRP A 157 12.84 -9.19 9.69
CA TRP A 157 11.59 -8.43 9.85
C TRP A 157 10.33 -9.22 9.49
N LEU A 158 10.48 -10.44 8.92
CA LEU A 158 9.36 -11.27 8.47
C LEU A 158 8.70 -12.09 9.58
N ASN A 159 9.34 -12.19 10.75
CA ASN A 159 8.86 -13.02 11.84
C ASN A 159 8.08 -12.16 12.86
N HIS A 160 6.78 -12.41 12.96
CA HIS A 160 5.88 -11.77 13.92
C HIS A 160 5.48 -12.74 15.04
N ALA A 161 5.33 -12.23 16.27
CA ALA A 161 4.91 -13.06 17.41
C ALA A 161 3.47 -13.57 17.26
N ASN A 162 2.63 -12.87 16.51
CA ASN A 162 1.27 -13.29 16.14
C ASN A 162 1.21 -14.20 14.91
N PHE A 163 2.35 -14.55 14.33
CA PHE A 163 2.50 -15.43 13.15
C PHE A 163 1.84 -14.92 11.86
N MET A 164 1.34 -13.69 11.80
CA MET A 164 0.82 -13.11 10.57
C MET A 164 1.94 -12.92 9.56
N ASN A 165 1.80 -13.46 8.36
CA ASN A 165 2.86 -13.38 7.34
C ASN A 165 2.36 -12.93 5.96
N SER A 166 1.05 -12.82 5.77
CA SER A 166 0.48 -12.53 4.46
C SER A 166 -0.68 -11.52 4.56
N LEU A 167 -0.65 -10.52 3.70
CA LEU A 167 -1.79 -9.63 3.46
C LEU A 167 -2.63 -10.24 2.33
N LYS A 168 -3.82 -10.72 2.64
CA LYS A 168 -4.66 -11.50 1.71
C LYS A 168 -5.68 -10.64 1.00
N GLU A 169 -6.24 -9.65 1.68
CA GLU A 169 -7.37 -8.88 1.15
C GLU A 169 -7.30 -7.42 1.61
N ILE A 170 -7.62 -6.52 0.68
CA ILE A 170 -7.96 -5.12 0.99
C ILE A 170 -9.44 -4.93 0.71
N ILE A 171 -10.16 -4.36 1.66
CA ILE A 171 -11.59 -4.10 1.55
C ILE A 171 -11.79 -2.61 1.22
N ILE A 172 -12.47 -2.36 0.12
CA ILE A 172 -12.75 -1.02 -0.41
C ILE A 172 -14.27 -0.83 -0.44
N ALA A 173 -14.77 0.20 0.21
CA ALA A 173 -16.16 0.61 0.12
C ALA A 173 -16.33 1.66 -0.98
N SER A 174 -17.40 1.57 -1.76
CA SER A 174 -17.77 2.54 -2.78
C SER A 174 -19.28 2.56 -2.98
N SER A 175 -19.84 3.71 -3.34
CA SER A 175 -21.24 3.83 -3.76
C SER A 175 -21.49 3.26 -5.16
N ASP A 176 -20.46 3.18 -6.01
CA ASP A 176 -20.49 2.57 -7.34
C ASP A 176 -19.31 1.61 -7.52
N ILE A 177 -19.49 0.37 -7.04
CA ILE A 177 -18.43 -0.66 -7.12
C ILE A 177 -18.12 -1.08 -8.55
N ASN A 178 -19.08 -0.96 -9.48
CA ASN A 178 -18.85 -1.32 -10.88
C ASN A 178 -17.86 -0.34 -11.54
N ASN A 179 -18.09 0.96 -11.36
CA ASN A 179 -17.19 1.98 -11.89
C ASN A 179 -15.81 1.94 -11.20
N THR A 180 -15.79 1.72 -9.89
CA THR A 180 -14.53 1.55 -9.12
C THR A 180 -13.74 0.34 -9.62
N ALA A 181 -14.41 -0.81 -9.83
CA ALA A 181 -13.77 -2.02 -10.37
C ALA A 181 -13.23 -1.79 -11.78
N ALA A 182 -14.04 -1.21 -12.67
CA ALA A 182 -13.63 -0.92 -14.04
C ALA A 182 -12.39 0.00 -14.08
N SER A 183 -12.35 1.00 -13.20
CA SER A 183 -11.22 1.92 -13.06
C SER A 183 -9.95 1.20 -12.56
N LEU A 184 -10.05 0.35 -11.53
CA LEU A 184 -8.93 -0.46 -11.04
C LEU A 184 -8.44 -1.44 -12.10
N MET A 185 -9.34 -2.13 -12.80
CA MET A 185 -8.99 -3.06 -13.87
C MET A 185 -8.24 -2.37 -15.02
N SER A 186 -8.73 -1.19 -15.42
CA SER A 186 -8.08 -0.37 -16.44
C SER A 186 -6.70 0.12 -15.99
N LEU A 187 -6.60 0.65 -14.77
CA LEU A 187 -5.36 1.15 -14.18
C LEU A 187 -4.28 0.08 -14.10
N LEU A 188 -4.67 -1.11 -13.66
CA LEU A 188 -3.76 -2.25 -13.47
C LEU A 188 -3.60 -3.10 -14.74
N ASN A 189 -4.24 -2.71 -15.83
CA ASN A 189 -4.22 -3.41 -17.12
C ASN A 189 -4.55 -4.91 -16.97
N LEU A 190 -5.62 -5.21 -16.23
CA LEU A 190 -6.04 -6.58 -15.93
C LEU A 190 -7.08 -7.11 -16.93
N ASP A 191 -6.98 -8.39 -17.25
CA ASP A 191 -8.00 -9.10 -18.01
C ASP A 191 -9.28 -9.29 -17.20
N PRO A 192 -10.46 -9.36 -17.83
CA PRO A 192 -11.75 -9.64 -17.16
C PRO A 192 -11.76 -10.89 -16.27
N LYS A 193 -10.91 -11.89 -16.57
CA LYS A 193 -10.77 -13.12 -15.77
C LYS A 193 -10.32 -12.86 -14.32
N HIS A 194 -9.71 -11.70 -14.05
CA HIS A 194 -9.26 -11.29 -12.71
C HIS A 194 -10.38 -10.68 -11.87
N CYS A 195 -11.55 -10.45 -12.46
CA CYS A 195 -12.70 -9.85 -11.81
C CYS A 195 -13.78 -10.91 -11.60
N ARG A 196 -14.30 -11.03 -10.38
CA ARG A 196 -15.44 -11.87 -10.04
C ARG A 196 -16.49 -11.03 -9.34
N GLU A 197 -17.71 -11.09 -9.84
CA GLU A 197 -18.87 -10.46 -9.24
C GLU A 197 -19.58 -11.46 -8.31
N ASP A 198 -19.82 -11.04 -7.09
CA ASP A 198 -20.70 -11.69 -6.13
C ASP A 198 -21.95 -10.80 -5.96
N ARG A 199 -22.93 -11.25 -5.14
CA ARG A 199 -24.22 -10.56 -5.01
C ARG A 199 -24.09 -9.07 -4.62
N ASP A 200 -23.22 -8.76 -3.66
CA ASP A 200 -23.08 -7.42 -3.06
C ASP A 200 -21.61 -6.94 -3.05
N SER A 201 -20.73 -7.60 -3.80
CA SER A 201 -19.32 -7.28 -3.88
C SER A 201 -18.71 -7.63 -5.22
N ILE A 202 -17.60 -6.97 -5.55
CA ILE A 202 -16.74 -7.32 -6.68
C ILE A 202 -15.35 -7.62 -6.13
N ARG A 203 -14.78 -8.72 -6.59
CA ARG A 203 -13.42 -9.14 -6.21
C ARG A 203 -12.48 -9.05 -7.40
N ILE A 204 -11.35 -8.38 -7.21
CA ILE A 204 -10.27 -8.27 -8.19
C ILE A 204 -9.08 -9.02 -7.65
N THR A 205 -8.66 -10.10 -8.33
CA THR A 205 -7.55 -10.95 -7.92
C THR A 205 -6.26 -10.49 -8.60
N LEU A 206 -5.28 -10.11 -7.79
CA LEU A 206 -3.89 -9.88 -8.17
C LEU A 206 -3.04 -11.10 -7.79
N PRO A 207 -1.82 -11.24 -8.31
CA PRO A 207 -0.99 -12.42 -8.03
C PRO A 207 -0.72 -12.66 -6.54
N ASN A 208 -0.75 -11.60 -5.71
CA ASN A 208 -0.41 -11.67 -4.30
C ASN A 208 -1.46 -11.10 -3.33
N ILE A 209 -2.61 -10.64 -3.82
CA ILE A 209 -3.67 -10.08 -2.98
C ILE A 209 -5.02 -10.10 -3.70
N GLU A 210 -6.11 -10.03 -2.94
CA GLU A 210 -7.46 -9.76 -3.45
C GLU A 210 -7.93 -8.37 -3.03
N LEU A 211 -8.49 -7.60 -3.97
CA LEU A 211 -9.20 -6.36 -3.68
C LEU A 211 -10.70 -6.65 -3.66
N CYS A 212 -11.35 -6.49 -2.51
CA CYS A 212 -12.77 -6.73 -2.31
C CYS A 212 -13.52 -5.39 -2.27
N LEU A 213 -14.31 -5.11 -3.30
CA LEU A 213 -15.14 -3.92 -3.36
C LEU A 213 -16.52 -4.23 -2.78
N GLN A 214 -16.96 -3.43 -1.82
CA GLN A 214 -18.26 -3.57 -1.15
C GLN A 214 -19.11 -2.32 -1.37
N THR A 215 -20.39 -2.50 -1.64
CA THR A 215 -21.31 -1.38 -1.85
C THR A 215 -21.62 -0.68 -0.53
N GLN A 216 -21.40 0.64 -0.50
CA GLN A 216 -21.80 1.51 0.59
C GLN A 216 -22.40 2.80 0.05
N HIS A 217 -23.71 2.82 -0.14
CA HIS A 217 -24.43 3.90 -0.83
C HIS A 217 -24.34 5.29 -0.19
N THR A 218 -23.90 5.38 1.07
CA THR A 218 -23.77 6.66 1.80
C THR A 218 -22.47 7.39 1.55
N LEU A 219 -21.52 6.75 0.87
CA LEU A 219 -20.23 7.38 0.55
C LEU A 219 -20.32 8.26 -0.70
N GLU A 220 -19.68 9.41 -0.64
CA GLU A 220 -19.44 10.25 -1.83
C GLU A 220 -18.30 9.69 -2.66
N ASP A 221 -17.20 9.32 -2.01
CA ASP A 221 -15.98 8.79 -2.62
C ASP A 221 -15.65 7.38 -2.12
N ALA A 222 -14.88 6.63 -2.88
CA ALA A 222 -14.41 5.31 -2.46
C ALA A 222 -13.41 5.41 -1.29
N GLN A 223 -13.41 4.42 -0.40
CA GLN A 223 -12.54 4.39 0.78
C GLN A 223 -11.99 2.99 1.05
N ILE A 224 -10.75 2.91 1.49
CA ILE A 224 -10.21 1.68 2.08
C ILE A 224 -10.80 1.57 3.49
N ILE A 225 -11.56 0.51 3.75
CA ILE A 225 -12.24 0.30 5.04
C ILE A 225 -11.67 -0.85 5.86
N GLY A 226 -10.82 -1.67 5.25
CA GLY A 226 -10.19 -2.77 5.96
C GLY A 226 -9.09 -3.46 5.17
N ALA A 227 -8.30 -4.23 5.91
CA ALA A 227 -7.27 -5.11 5.38
C ALA A 227 -7.24 -6.39 6.22
N ARG A 228 -7.20 -7.55 5.56
CA ARG A 228 -7.15 -8.85 6.22
C ARG A 228 -5.78 -9.50 6.03
N LEU A 229 -5.14 -9.79 7.16
CA LEU A 229 -3.92 -10.58 7.21
C LEU A 229 -4.25 -12.00 7.60
N GLU A 230 -3.41 -12.92 7.20
CA GLU A 230 -3.58 -14.34 7.46
C GLU A 230 -2.24 -14.97 7.85
N GLN A 231 -2.32 -15.97 8.72
CA GLN A 231 -1.25 -16.88 8.99
C GLN A 231 -1.25 -18.00 7.95
N ASP A 232 -0.13 -18.23 7.29
CA ASP A 232 0.03 -19.39 6.40
C ASP A 232 0.20 -20.67 7.22
N SER A 233 -0.92 -21.30 7.56
CA SER A 233 -0.98 -22.52 8.35
C SER A 233 -2.13 -23.41 7.89
N ALA A 234 -2.15 -24.67 8.38
CA ALA A 234 -3.24 -25.60 8.08
C ALA A 234 -4.59 -25.14 8.67
N ASP A 235 -4.55 -24.39 9.78
CA ASP A 235 -5.70 -23.74 10.40
C ASP A 235 -5.43 -22.23 10.45
N PRO A 236 -5.73 -21.49 9.35
CA PRO A 236 -5.39 -20.09 9.26
C PRO A 236 -6.16 -19.26 10.29
N VAL A 237 -5.42 -18.34 10.91
CA VAL A 237 -5.98 -17.32 11.80
C VAL A 237 -5.92 -15.99 11.06
N ASP A 238 -7.02 -15.25 11.08
CA ASP A 238 -7.12 -13.95 10.44
C ASP A 238 -6.90 -12.83 11.45
N PHE A 239 -6.26 -11.75 11.01
CA PHE A 239 -6.17 -10.48 11.71
C PHE A 239 -6.70 -9.38 10.80
N THR A 240 -7.66 -8.59 11.29
CA THR A 240 -8.27 -7.51 10.51
C THR A 240 -7.83 -6.15 11.02
N ILE A 241 -7.35 -5.32 10.13
CA ILE A 241 -7.10 -3.91 10.35
C ILE A 241 -8.27 -3.15 9.75
N ASP A 242 -9.04 -2.48 10.58
CA ASP A 242 -10.13 -1.60 10.18
C ASP A 242 -10.12 -0.30 10.99
N GLN A 243 -11.09 0.57 10.75
CA GLN A 243 -11.18 1.84 11.48
C GLN A 243 -11.38 1.61 12.98
N HIS A 244 -12.08 0.55 13.41
CA HIS A 244 -12.27 0.26 14.83
C HIS A 244 -10.93 -0.08 15.49
N PHE A 245 -10.14 -0.97 14.88
CA PHE A 245 -8.78 -1.27 15.35
C PHE A 245 -7.92 -0.01 15.47
N LEU A 246 -7.97 0.85 14.45
CA LEU A 246 -7.17 2.08 14.41
C LEU A 246 -7.66 3.20 15.34
N THR A 247 -8.78 3.04 16.07
CA THR A 247 -9.20 4.02 17.09
C THR A 247 -8.50 3.83 18.43
N HIS A 248 -7.68 2.79 18.58
CA HIS A 248 -7.01 2.44 19.85
C HIS A 248 -5.61 3.06 20.03
N PHE A 249 -5.14 3.94 19.15
CA PHE A 249 -3.83 4.62 19.28
C PHE A 249 -3.92 6.13 19.39
#